data_0bcd074e826bd0b961b265e9d63ba02e
#
_entry.id   0bcd074e826bd0b961b265e9d63ba02e
#
_cell.length_a   1.000
_cell.length_b   1.000
_cell.length_c   1.000
_cell.angle_alpha   90.00
_cell.angle_beta   90.00
_cell.angle_gamma   90.00
#
_symmetry.space_group_name_H-M   'P 1'
#
loop_
_entity.id
_entity.type
_entity.pdbx_description
1 polymer ?
#
loop_
_entity_poly.entity_id
_entity_poly.type
_entity_poly.pdbx_seq_one_letter_code
_entity_poly.pdbx_strand_id
1 'polypeptide(L)'
;ASFNKLNPSDIENVSVLKDAGTAAIYGSRAANGVLLVTTKKGKLNQAPTVELTAMVGWQQPEVLYTPVQGWQNATLLNISKANSGLAPAFTAEQIRDLKAHGNGTFYMDEILRTAMQQNYNVSVSGGGANTTYMISAGYYDQESNFEGPDYGRQRYNFRTNITTEYKRVKVTALLSYSHENSKTTTDGSTIANAMRIPTYYYYRQYDPVTGKYLLNDKLTDRNSLGLLEEGGYNKYRNDYVNANLSAEVKIIDGLKLRGVLGADIFADHRYTRTHEVMFYNTDAAGNPVGEGRSANNDNKSEDWNKRAYLINSQLMLDFDRTFGKHHVAALLGASNESYTSEANQISFK
;
A
#
# COMPACT_ATOMS: atom_id res chain seq x y z
N ALA A 1 -14.67 2.30 -6.52
CA ALA A 1 -14.04 2.83 -5.30
C ALA A 1 -12.96 1.84 -4.82
N SER A 2 -11.82 2.34 -4.38
CA SER A 2 -10.78 1.47 -3.82
C SER A 2 -11.05 1.24 -2.33
N PHE A 3 -11.33 0.01 -1.94
CA PHE A 3 -11.54 -0.39 -0.54
C PHE A 3 -10.39 0.08 0.37
N ASN A 4 -9.15 0.00 -0.12
CA ASN A 4 -7.94 0.39 0.62
C ASN A 4 -7.83 1.90 0.92
N LYS A 5 -8.69 2.74 0.33
CA LYS A 5 -8.72 4.18 0.58
C LYS A 5 -9.67 4.57 1.71
N LEU A 6 -10.50 3.63 2.17
CA LEU A 6 -11.40 3.86 3.30
C LEU A 6 -10.64 3.71 4.63
N ASN A 7 -11.03 4.53 5.62
CA ASN A 7 -10.59 4.30 6.99
C ASN A 7 -11.39 3.12 7.57
N PRO A 8 -10.75 2.08 8.13
CA PRO A 8 -11.44 0.96 8.75
C PRO A 8 -12.45 1.38 9.83
N SER A 9 -12.16 2.44 10.58
CA SER A 9 -13.05 2.96 11.62
C SER A 9 -14.39 3.51 11.09
N ASP A 10 -14.46 3.86 9.79
CA ASP A 10 -15.68 4.34 9.14
C ASP A 10 -16.54 3.21 8.57
N ILE A 11 -16.05 1.97 8.60
CA ILE A 11 -16.77 0.79 8.06
C ILE A 11 -17.72 0.26 9.11
N GLU A 12 -18.98 0.07 8.74
CA GLU A 12 -20.00 -0.58 9.56
C GLU A 12 -20.06 -2.09 9.29
N ASN A 13 -20.04 -2.47 7.99
CA ASN A 13 -20.13 -3.85 7.57
C ASN A 13 -19.44 -4.08 6.22
N VAL A 14 -18.92 -5.30 6.04
CA VAL A 14 -18.39 -5.79 4.76
C VAL A 14 -19.07 -7.11 4.43
N SER A 15 -19.74 -7.16 3.29
CA SER A 15 -20.40 -8.36 2.78
C SER A 15 -19.79 -8.79 1.46
N VAL A 16 -19.54 -10.09 1.31
CA VAL A 16 -19.02 -10.67 0.07
C VAL A 16 -20.11 -11.45 -0.63
N LEU A 17 -20.56 -10.97 -1.79
CA LEU A 17 -21.55 -11.61 -2.63
C LEU A 17 -20.82 -12.52 -3.62
N LYS A 18 -20.93 -13.84 -3.43
CA LYS A 18 -20.22 -14.84 -4.23
C LYS A 18 -21.13 -15.59 -5.20
N ASP A 19 -22.44 -15.59 -4.96
CA ASP A 19 -23.39 -16.28 -5.82
C ASP A 19 -23.92 -15.39 -6.95
N ALA A 20 -24.18 -16.03 -8.09
CA ALA A 20 -24.59 -15.33 -9.32
C ALA A 20 -25.93 -14.58 -9.17
N GLY A 21 -26.86 -15.08 -8.33
CA GLY A 21 -28.15 -14.48 -8.13
C GLY A 21 -28.07 -13.12 -7.44
N THR A 22 -27.32 -13.05 -6.34
CA THR A 22 -27.12 -11.79 -5.60
C THR A 22 -26.17 -10.82 -6.32
N ALA A 23 -25.23 -11.34 -7.11
CA ALA A 23 -24.28 -10.54 -7.87
C ALA A 23 -24.85 -9.98 -9.17
N ALA A 24 -25.91 -10.60 -9.73
CA ALA A 24 -26.50 -10.24 -11.03
C ALA A 24 -26.91 -8.77 -11.17
N ILE A 25 -27.38 -8.14 -10.09
CA ILE A 25 -27.77 -6.72 -10.09
C ILE A 25 -26.60 -5.76 -10.35
N TYR A 26 -25.35 -6.23 -10.20
CA TYR A 26 -24.12 -5.45 -10.43
C TYR A 26 -23.54 -5.66 -11.84
N GLY A 27 -24.24 -6.43 -12.70
CA GLY A 27 -23.89 -6.65 -14.10
C GLY A 27 -22.65 -7.53 -14.30
N SER A 28 -22.05 -7.46 -15.49
CA SER A 28 -20.93 -8.31 -15.91
C SER A 28 -19.67 -8.17 -15.06
N ARG A 29 -19.46 -7.03 -14.39
CA ARG A 29 -18.32 -6.80 -13.47
C ARG A 29 -18.37 -7.67 -12.21
N ALA A 30 -19.55 -8.22 -11.89
CA ALA A 30 -19.75 -9.07 -10.73
C ALA A 30 -19.36 -10.54 -10.95
N ALA A 31 -18.85 -10.91 -12.12
CA ALA A 31 -18.47 -12.29 -12.46
C ALA A 31 -17.49 -12.94 -11.47
N ASN A 32 -16.64 -12.16 -10.83
CA ASN A 32 -15.68 -12.61 -9.80
C ASN A 32 -16.17 -12.35 -8.36
N GLY A 33 -17.45 -12.03 -8.18
CA GLY A 33 -18.05 -11.65 -6.90
C GLY A 33 -18.03 -10.15 -6.65
N VAL A 34 -18.77 -9.71 -5.62
CA VAL A 34 -18.89 -8.31 -5.21
C VAL A 34 -18.54 -8.16 -3.74
N LEU A 35 -17.68 -7.21 -3.45
CA LEU A 35 -17.41 -6.76 -2.09
C LEU A 35 -18.29 -5.54 -1.80
N LEU A 36 -19.34 -5.73 -0.99
CA LEU A 36 -20.23 -4.65 -0.57
C LEU A 36 -19.75 -4.07 0.76
N VAL A 37 -19.32 -2.82 0.74
CA VAL A 37 -18.86 -2.10 1.93
C VAL A 37 -19.91 -1.09 2.35
N THR A 38 -20.47 -1.29 3.55
CA THR A 38 -21.38 -0.34 4.17
C THR A 38 -20.62 0.50 5.20
N THR A 39 -20.76 1.80 5.09
CA THR A 39 -20.09 2.74 6.01
C THR A 39 -21.05 3.24 7.05
N LYS A 40 -20.51 3.61 8.23
CA LYS A 40 -21.25 4.19 9.35
C LYS A 40 -22.11 5.39 8.92
N LYS A 41 -23.30 5.52 9.52
CA LYS A 41 -24.26 6.59 9.29
C LYS A 41 -24.77 7.11 10.62
N GLY A 42 -25.30 8.32 10.63
CA GLY A 42 -26.06 8.82 11.76
C GLY A 42 -27.43 8.13 11.90
N LYS A 43 -28.07 8.26 13.06
CA LYS A 43 -29.42 7.75 13.32
C LYS A 43 -30.38 8.90 13.61
N LEU A 44 -31.63 8.78 13.17
CA LEU A 44 -32.67 9.78 13.45
C LEU A 44 -32.92 9.92 14.96
N ASN A 45 -33.24 11.13 15.39
CA ASN A 45 -33.53 11.46 16.78
C ASN A 45 -32.41 11.06 17.78
N GLN A 46 -31.17 11.04 17.31
CA GLN A 46 -30.01 10.76 18.13
C GLN A 46 -29.21 12.04 18.37
N ALA A 47 -28.91 12.32 19.64
CA ALA A 47 -27.98 13.38 20.01
C ALA A 47 -26.60 13.14 19.36
N PRO A 48 -25.82 14.19 19.09
CA PRO A 48 -24.47 14.06 18.57
C PRO A 48 -23.61 13.13 19.43
N THR A 49 -23.02 12.11 18.81
CA THR A 49 -22.09 11.17 19.43
C THR A 49 -20.72 11.37 18.80
N VAL A 50 -19.71 11.61 19.64
CA VAL A 50 -18.31 11.71 19.24
C VAL A 50 -17.61 10.40 19.53
N GLU A 51 -16.95 9.83 18.53
CA GLU A 51 -16.13 8.63 18.67
C GLU A 51 -14.69 8.98 18.30
N LEU A 52 -13.73 8.65 19.20
CA LEU A 52 -12.30 8.79 18.98
C LEU A 52 -11.67 7.40 18.99
N THR A 53 -10.93 7.07 17.95
CA THR A 53 -10.13 5.85 17.86
C THR A 53 -8.67 6.23 17.73
N ALA A 54 -7.80 5.65 18.56
CA ALA A 54 -6.36 5.83 18.49
C ALA A 54 -5.68 4.45 18.55
N MET A 55 -4.77 4.19 17.64
CA MET A 55 -3.96 2.98 17.61
C MET A 55 -2.51 3.37 17.35
N VAL A 56 -1.61 2.86 18.18
CA VAL A 56 -0.17 2.95 18.00
C VAL A 56 0.39 1.54 18.12
N GLY A 57 1.26 1.15 17.21
CA GLY A 57 1.87 -0.17 17.19
C GLY A 57 3.23 -0.16 16.54
N TRP A 58 3.97 -1.25 16.72
CA TRP A 58 5.25 -1.47 16.09
C TRP A 58 5.17 -2.70 15.22
N GLN A 59 5.70 -2.58 14.00
CA GLN A 59 5.82 -3.67 13.05
C GLN A 59 7.26 -4.18 13.08
N GLN A 60 7.44 -5.42 13.46
CA GLN A 60 8.71 -6.11 13.41
C GLN A 60 8.69 -7.12 12.26
N PRO A 61 9.57 -6.99 11.26
CA PRO A 61 9.65 -7.99 10.19
C PRO A 61 10.14 -9.32 10.74
N GLU A 62 9.52 -10.40 10.32
CA GLU A 62 9.97 -11.76 10.64
C GLU A 62 10.62 -12.38 9.41
N VAL A 63 11.85 -12.84 9.56
CA VAL A 63 12.57 -13.59 8.52
C VAL A 63 12.29 -15.07 8.71
N LEU A 64 11.49 -15.66 7.83
CA LEU A 64 10.96 -17.02 7.94
C LEU A 64 11.99 -18.14 7.68
N TYR A 65 13.24 -17.82 7.44
CA TYR A 65 14.30 -18.82 7.24
C TYR A 65 15.53 -18.48 8.08
N THR A 66 16.24 -19.52 8.49
CA THR A 66 17.53 -19.38 9.16
C THR A 66 18.63 -19.63 8.15
N PRO A 67 19.53 -18.66 7.90
CA PRO A 67 20.66 -18.86 7.00
C PRO A 67 21.62 -19.91 7.57
N VAL A 68 22.26 -20.67 6.70
CA VAL A 68 23.34 -21.57 7.11
C VAL A 68 24.51 -20.75 7.67
N GLN A 69 25.24 -21.33 8.61
CA GLN A 69 26.43 -20.68 9.18
C GLN A 69 27.52 -20.47 8.12
N GLY A 70 28.34 -19.44 8.28
CA GLY A 70 29.37 -19.08 7.31
C GLY A 70 30.33 -20.24 6.96
N TRP A 71 30.79 -21.01 7.96
CA TRP A 71 31.63 -22.18 7.73
C TRP A 71 30.90 -23.31 6.98
N GLN A 72 29.61 -23.50 7.20
CA GLN A 72 28.79 -24.45 6.47
C GLN A 72 28.64 -24.05 5.01
N ASN A 73 28.37 -22.76 4.76
CA ASN A 73 28.26 -22.20 3.41
C ASN A 73 29.58 -22.34 2.63
N ALA A 74 30.73 -22.01 3.27
CA ALA A 74 32.05 -22.21 2.68
C ALA A 74 32.34 -23.69 2.37
N THR A 75 31.96 -24.60 3.27
CA THR A 75 32.10 -26.06 3.06
C THR A 75 31.22 -26.51 1.88
N LEU A 76 29.98 -26.07 1.79
CA LEU A 76 29.09 -26.41 0.67
C LEU A 76 29.62 -25.88 -0.67
N LEU A 77 30.21 -24.69 -0.67
CA LEU A 77 30.85 -24.14 -1.86
C LEU A 77 32.05 -24.99 -2.30
N ASN A 78 32.88 -25.45 -1.36
CA ASN A 78 33.98 -26.36 -1.69
C ASN A 78 33.49 -27.70 -2.27
N ILE A 79 32.41 -28.28 -1.72
CA ILE A 79 31.78 -29.50 -2.27
C ILE A 79 31.28 -29.23 -3.70
N SER A 80 30.62 -28.10 -3.92
CA SER A 80 30.14 -27.71 -5.27
C SER A 80 31.30 -27.58 -6.27
N LYS A 81 32.41 -26.94 -5.84
CA LYS A 81 33.63 -26.83 -6.67
C LYS A 81 34.24 -28.20 -7.00
N ALA A 82 34.37 -29.09 -6.01
CA ALA A 82 34.87 -30.44 -6.19
C ALA A 82 34.02 -31.25 -7.19
N ASN A 83 32.69 -31.17 -7.06
CA ASN A 83 31.76 -31.82 -7.99
C ASN A 83 31.89 -31.29 -9.44
N SER A 84 32.39 -30.09 -9.60
CA SER A 84 32.66 -29.47 -10.91
C SER A 84 34.11 -29.65 -11.37
N GLY A 85 34.93 -30.43 -10.68
CA GLY A 85 36.34 -30.61 -11.00
C GLY A 85 37.22 -29.38 -10.75
N LEU A 86 36.77 -28.44 -9.95
CA LEU A 86 37.48 -27.19 -9.65
C LEU A 86 38.18 -27.25 -8.29
N ALA A 87 39.24 -26.46 -8.11
CA ALA A 87 39.93 -26.33 -6.85
C ALA A 87 39.00 -25.75 -5.76
N PRO A 88 39.20 -26.11 -4.49
CA PRO A 88 38.47 -25.55 -3.37
C PRO A 88 38.55 -24.03 -3.33
N ALA A 89 37.46 -23.36 -2.98
CA ALA A 89 37.42 -21.90 -2.82
C ALA A 89 37.96 -21.48 -1.44
N PHE A 90 37.88 -22.34 -0.44
CA PHE A 90 38.37 -22.11 0.93
C PHE A 90 39.30 -23.21 1.39
N THR A 91 40.37 -22.86 2.07
CA THR A 91 41.28 -23.82 2.72
C THR A 91 40.62 -24.37 3.99
N ALA A 92 41.17 -25.50 4.50
CA ALA A 92 40.68 -26.08 5.76
C ALA A 92 40.91 -25.12 6.95
N GLU A 93 41.94 -24.29 6.89
CA GLU A 93 42.26 -23.26 7.90
C GLU A 93 41.19 -22.16 7.87
N GLN A 94 40.91 -21.60 6.72
CA GLN A 94 39.85 -20.59 6.56
C GLN A 94 38.47 -21.10 7.04
N ILE A 95 38.14 -22.34 6.78
CA ILE A 95 36.88 -22.93 7.30
C ILE A 95 36.90 -23.07 8.82
N ARG A 96 38.07 -23.43 9.43
CA ARG A 96 38.21 -23.45 10.88
C ARG A 96 38.03 -22.08 11.50
N ASP A 97 38.64 -21.06 10.88
CA ASP A 97 38.52 -19.66 11.32
C ASP A 97 37.07 -19.17 11.25
N LEU A 98 36.38 -19.45 10.14
CA LEU A 98 34.95 -19.19 10.00
C LEU A 98 34.13 -19.84 11.12
N LYS A 99 34.47 -21.07 11.50
CA LYS A 99 33.80 -21.79 12.57
C LYS A 99 34.10 -21.21 13.96
N ALA A 100 35.33 -20.73 14.18
CA ALA A 100 35.75 -20.12 15.43
C ALA A 100 35.16 -18.72 15.66
N HIS A 101 35.01 -17.93 14.61
CA HIS A 101 34.45 -16.58 14.67
C HIS A 101 32.89 -16.54 14.68
N GLY A 102 32.24 -17.69 14.47
CA GLY A 102 30.77 -17.79 14.46
C GLY A 102 30.17 -17.51 13.08
N ASN A 103 28.92 -17.07 13.08
CA ASN A 103 28.21 -16.73 11.84
C ASN A 103 28.79 -15.44 11.22
N GLY A 104 28.91 -15.43 9.91
CA GLY A 104 29.11 -14.18 9.16
C GLY A 104 27.93 -13.23 9.31
N THR A 105 28.00 -12.09 8.67
CA THR A 105 26.95 -11.09 8.68
C THR A 105 25.71 -11.61 7.95
N PHE A 106 24.55 -11.52 8.58
CA PHE A 106 23.28 -11.77 7.93
C PHE A 106 22.70 -10.43 7.47
N TYR A 107 22.85 -10.15 6.19
CA TYR A 107 22.58 -8.82 5.63
C TYR A 107 21.12 -8.39 5.68
N MET A 108 20.18 -9.30 5.93
CA MET A 108 18.79 -8.93 6.21
C MET A 108 18.67 -8.09 7.49
N ASP A 109 19.50 -8.35 8.49
CA ASP A 109 19.49 -7.60 9.77
C ASP A 109 20.00 -6.17 9.59
N GLU A 110 20.79 -5.90 8.53
CA GLU A 110 21.29 -4.56 8.24
C GLU A 110 20.32 -3.69 7.44
N ILE A 111 19.34 -4.32 6.78
CA ILE A 111 18.36 -3.61 5.92
C ILE A 111 16.97 -3.53 6.50
N LEU A 112 16.69 -4.30 7.56
CA LEU A 112 15.37 -4.34 8.20
C LEU A 112 15.41 -3.69 9.58
N ARG A 113 14.34 -2.97 9.90
CA ARG A 113 14.13 -2.34 11.20
C ARG A 113 12.72 -2.53 11.71
N THR A 114 12.54 -2.40 13.02
CA THR A 114 11.22 -2.24 13.61
C THR A 114 10.68 -0.85 13.27
N ALA A 115 9.46 -0.78 12.77
CA ALA A 115 8.81 0.44 12.30
C ALA A 115 7.56 0.76 13.10
N MET A 116 7.30 2.04 13.34
CA MET A 116 6.10 2.50 14.03
C MET A 116 4.94 2.66 13.06
N GLN A 117 3.74 2.37 13.55
CA GLN A 117 2.49 2.61 12.86
C GLN A 117 1.51 3.31 13.78
N GLN A 118 0.85 4.34 13.29
CA GLN A 118 -0.13 5.12 14.02
C GLN A 118 -1.40 5.29 13.18
N ASN A 119 -2.56 5.21 13.84
CA ASN A 119 -3.86 5.48 13.21
C ASN A 119 -4.76 6.21 14.21
N TYR A 120 -5.18 7.40 13.85
CA TYR A 120 -6.10 8.23 14.63
C TYR A 120 -7.33 8.53 13.79
N ASN A 121 -8.49 8.40 14.40
CA ASN A 121 -9.76 8.74 13.75
C ASN A 121 -10.69 9.41 14.74
N VAL A 122 -11.31 10.50 14.31
CA VAL A 122 -12.39 11.16 15.04
C VAL A 122 -13.63 11.17 14.16
N SER A 123 -14.77 10.83 14.73
CA SER A 123 -16.05 10.94 14.03
C SER A 123 -17.13 11.55 14.91
N VAL A 124 -18.05 12.24 14.26
CA VAL A 124 -19.25 12.80 14.88
C VAL A 124 -20.45 12.30 14.09
N SER A 125 -21.38 11.66 14.75
CA SER A 125 -22.62 11.18 14.14
C SER A 125 -23.83 11.52 14.98
N GLY A 126 -24.98 11.73 14.33
CA GLY A 126 -26.22 12.06 15.01
C GLY A 126 -27.35 12.29 14.01
N GLY A 127 -28.45 12.83 14.49
CA GLY A 127 -29.56 13.22 13.63
C GLY A 127 -30.75 13.82 14.38
N GLY A 128 -31.48 14.65 13.67
CA GLY A 128 -32.78 15.18 14.11
C GLY A 128 -33.95 14.34 13.61
N ALA A 129 -35.14 14.94 13.52
CA ALA A 129 -36.36 14.25 13.08
C ALA A 129 -36.30 13.76 11.62
N ASN A 130 -35.63 14.51 10.73
CA ASN A 130 -35.65 14.26 9.31
C ASN A 130 -34.26 14.13 8.67
N THR A 131 -33.20 14.40 9.44
CA THR A 131 -31.84 14.45 8.90
C THR A 131 -30.91 13.64 9.79
N THR A 132 -30.07 12.81 9.17
CA THR A 132 -28.96 12.12 9.83
C THR A 132 -27.66 12.60 9.22
N TYR A 133 -26.60 12.61 10.03
CA TYR A 133 -25.27 12.98 9.57
C TYR A 133 -24.18 12.14 10.25
N MET A 134 -23.11 11.94 9.52
CA MET A 134 -21.86 11.39 10.01
C MET A 134 -20.71 12.12 9.31
N ILE A 135 -19.75 12.61 10.10
CA ILE A 135 -18.54 13.30 9.63
C ILE A 135 -17.37 12.65 10.33
N SER A 136 -16.34 12.29 9.60
CA SER A 136 -15.11 11.74 10.17
C SER A 136 -13.86 12.36 9.54
N ALA A 137 -12.79 12.39 10.33
CA ALA A 137 -11.45 12.74 9.91
C ALA A 137 -10.46 11.73 10.48
N GLY A 138 -9.55 11.25 9.66
CA GLY A 138 -8.56 10.25 10.03
C GLY A 138 -7.15 10.63 9.58
N TYR A 139 -6.16 10.22 10.38
CA TYR A 139 -4.75 10.30 10.08
C TYR A 139 -4.11 8.93 10.28
N TYR A 140 -3.36 8.49 9.30
CA TYR A 140 -2.60 7.25 9.33
C TYR A 140 -1.16 7.55 8.97
N ASP A 141 -0.23 7.02 9.76
CA ASP A 141 1.20 7.11 9.54
C ASP A 141 1.83 5.74 9.74
N GLN A 142 2.67 5.34 8.80
CA GLN A 142 3.37 4.06 8.82
C GLN A 142 4.78 4.26 8.32
N GLU A 143 5.75 4.05 9.19
CA GLU A 143 7.14 3.98 8.82
C GLU A 143 7.44 2.70 8.02
N SER A 144 8.50 2.73 7.24
CA SER A 144 8.99 1.55 6.52
C SER A 144 9.79 0.62 7.43
N ASN A 145 9.64 -0.69 7.21
CA ASN A 145 10.51 -1.69 7.82
C ASN A 145 11.89 -1.80 7.15
N PHE A 146 12.14 -1.08 6.06
CA PHE A 146 13.48 -0.95 5.50
C PHE A 146 14.21 0.24 6.11
N GLU A 147 15.52 0.07 6.30
CA GLU A 147 16.41 1.20 6.55
C GLU A 147 16.36 2.18 5.37
N GLY A 148 16.70 3.45 5.62
CA GLY A 148 16.73 4.50 4.61
C GLY A 148 16.06 5.80 5.05
N PRO A 149 16.16 6.85 4.22
CA PRO A 149 15.76 8.19 4.60
C PRO A 149 14.22 8.37 4.53
N ASP A 150 13.56 8.39 5.68
CA ASP A 150 12.13 8.73 5.83
C ASP A 150 11.19 7.93 4.93
N TYR A 151 11.48 6.64 4.72
CA TYR A 151 10.58 5.77 3.99
C TYR A 151 9.34 5.48 4.83
N GLY A 152 8.19 5.53 4.18
CA GLY A 152 6.93 5.33 4.88
C GLY A 152 5.74 5.87 4.09
N ARG A 153 4.61 5.96 4.77
CA ARG A 153 3.35 6.40 4.19
C ARG A 153 2.51 7.16 5.21
N GLN A 154 2.02 8.31 4.80
CA GLN A 154 1.08 9.15 5.57
C GLN A 154 -0.21 9.30 4.77
N ARG A 155 -1.34 9.13 5.42
CA ARG A 155 -2.64 9.28 4.78
C ARG A 155 -3.60 10.07 5.66
N TYR A 156 -4.26 11.03 5.05
CA TYR A 156 -5.34 11.83 5.61
C TYR A 156 -6.64 11.41 4.96
N ASN A 157 -7.65 11.19 5.76
CA ASN A 157 -8.98 10.84 5.30
C ASN A 157 -10.00 11.84 5.84
N PHE A 158 -10.94 12.22 5.00
CA PHE A 158 -12.12 12.97 5.39
C PHE A 158 -13.34 12.29 4.78
N ARG A 159 -14.43 12.21 5.56
CA ARG A 159 -15.68 11.64 5.08
C ARG A 159 -16.87 12.35 5.69
N THR A 160 -17.89 12.54 4.87
CA THR A 160 -19.21 12.97 5.33
C THR A 160 -20.30 12.14 4.66
N ASN A 161 -21.37 11.89 5.41
CA ASN A 161 -22.57 11.20 4.95
C ASN A 161 -23.76 11.92 5.56
N ILE A 162 -24.59 12.54 4.74
CA ILE A 162 -25.78 13.28 5.17
C ILE A 162 -26.98 12.69 4.44
N THR A 163 -28.00 12.34 5.18
CA THR A 163 -29.29 11.87 4.63
C THR A 163 -30.41 12.71 5.20
N THR A 164 -31.22 13.28 4.34
CA THR A 164 -32.41 14.06 4.73
C THR A 164 -33.64 13.45 4.07
N GLU A 165 -34.70 13.23 4.85
CA GLU A 165 -35.98 12.77 4.36
C GLU A 165 -37.06 13.78 4.75
N TYR A 166 -37.75 14.33 3.75
CA TYR A 166 -38.86 15.25 3.96
C TYR A 166 -40.05 14.84 3.10
N LYS A 167 -41.13 14.53 3.76
CA LYS A 167 -42.38 14.03 3.11
C LYS A 167 -42.08 12.79 2.23
N ARG A 168 -42.08 12.98 0.91
CA ARG A 168 -41.90 11.90 -0.10
C ARG A 168 -40.50 11.91 -0.72
N VAL A 169 -39.64 12.82 -0.31
CA VAL A 169 -38.31 13.00 -0.90
C VAL A 169 -37.26 12.62 0.12
N LYS A 170 -36.33 11.75 -0.29
CA LYS A 170 -35.13 11.40 0.49
C LYS A 170 -33.91 11.73 -0.35
N VAL A 171 -33.01 12.51 0.21
CA VAL A 171 -31.73 12.87 -0.42
C VAL A 171 -30.60 12.37 0.45
N THR A 172 -29.63 11.71 -0.17
CA THR A 172 -28.40 11.28 0.49
C THR A 172 -27.20 11.85 -0.26
N ALA A 173 -26.33 12.55 0.46
CA ALA A 173 -25.05 13.04 -0.04
C ALA A 173 -23.91 12.38 0.72
N LEU A 174 -22.94 11.81 -0.01
CA LEU A 174 -21.72 11.22 0.51
C LEU A 174 -20.56 11.90 -0.18
N LEU A 175 -19.57 12.34 0.62
CA LEU A 175 -18.28 12.80 0.13
C LEU A 175 -17.19 12.09 0.94
N SER A 176 -16.20 11.57 0.25
CA SER A 176 -15.01 10.99 0.85
C SER A 176 -13.78 11.54 0.11
N TYR A 177 -12.78 11.96 0.87
CA TYR A 177 -11.49 12.41 0.37
C TYR A 177 -10.39 11.65 1.07
N SER A 178 -9.40 11.21 0.32
CA SER A 178 -8.18 10.60 0.84
C SER A 178 -6.98 11.23 0.15
N HIS A 179 -6.04 11.73 0.95
CA HIS A 179 -4.73 12.22 0.52
C HIS A 179 -3.66 11.32 1.10
N GLU A 180 -2.80 10.76 0.25
CA GLU A 180 -1.72 9.88 0.68
C GLU A 180 -0.39 10.34 0.11
N ASN A 181 0.59 10.55 0.99
CA ASN A 181 1.99 10.72 0.65
C ASN A 181 2.73 9.44 1.03
N SER A 182 3.56 8.93 0.13
CA SER A 182 4.47 7.84 0.47
C SER A 182 5.82 8.02 -0.18
N LYS A 183 6.86 7.52 0.50
CA LYS A 183 8.24 7.52 0.02
C LYS A 183 8.79 6.10 0.15
N THR A 184 9.36 5.58 -0.92
CA THR A 184 9.92 4.22 -0.99
C THR A 184 11.27 4.24 -1.70
N THR A 185 12.06 3.18 -1.51
CA THR A 185 13.29 2.99 -2.29
C THR A 185 13.02 2.85 -3.79
N THR A 186 14.01 3.17 -4.62
CA THR A 186 14.03 2.84 -6.04
C THR A 186 14.50 1.41 -6.31
N ASP A 187 15.16 0.75 -5.34
CA ASP A 187 15.64 -0.63 -5.49
C ASP A 187 14.54 -1.64 -5.18
N GLY A 188 13.98 -2.25 -6.23
CA GLY A 188 13.00 -3.33 -6.13
C GLY A 188 13.60 -4.70 -5.75
N SER A 189 14.94 -4.81 -5.67
CA SER A 189 15.65 -6.08 -5.45
C SER A 189 16.33 -6.18 -4.09
N THR A 190 16.09 -5.23 -3.20
CA THR A 190 16.76 -5.11 -1.89
C THR A 190 16.80 -6.42 -1.10
N ILE A 191 15.64 -7.05 -0.87
CA ILE A 191 15.54 -8.33 -0.16
C ILE A 191 16.30 -9.44 -0.89
N ALA A 192 16.06 -9.58 -2.20
CA ALA A 192 16.69 -10.63 -3.00
C ALA A 192 18.22 -10.47 -3.04
N ASN A 193 18.71 -9.23 -3.09
CA ASN A 193 20.15 -8.96 -3.06
C ASN A 193 20.74 -9.29 -1.68
N ALA A 194 20.11 -8.88 -0.57
CA ALA A 194 20.57 -9.19 0.78
C ALA A 194 20.59 -10.71 1.05
N MET A 195 19.57 -11.44 0.57
CA MET A 195 19.48 -12.89 0.70
C MET A 195 20.54 -13.66 -0.10
N ARG A 196 21.03 -13.10 -1.19
CA ARG A 196 22.04 -13.75 -2.06
C ARG A 196 23.46 -13.62 -1.54
N ILE A 197 23.71 -12.72 -0.59
CA ILE A 197 25.04 -12.54 -0.04
C ILE A 197 25.38 -13.74 0.85
N PRO A 198 26.48 -14.48 0.56
CA PRO A 198 26.87 -15.64 1.35
C PRO A 198 27.24 -15.27 2.78
N THR A 199 26.82 -16.11 3.72
CA THR A 199 27.01 -15.89 5.17
C THR A 199 28.47 -16.09 5.66
N TYR A 200 29.39 -16.49 4.80
CA TYR A 200 30.81 -16.55 5.14
C TYR A 200 31.52 -15.20 5.06
N TYR A 201 30.82 -14.13 4.65
CA TYR A 201 31.32 -12.78 4.74
C TYR A 201 31.07 -12.20 6.13
N TYR A 202 32.09 -11.55 6.70
CA TYR A 202 32.02 -10.95 8.04
C TYR A 202 31.81 -9.43 8.01
N TYR A 203 31.91 -8.83 6.85
CA TYR A 203 31.94 -7.39 6.73
C TYR A 203 30.55 -6.81 6.71
N ARG A 204 30.37 -5.70 7.40
CA ARG A 204 29.18 -4.88 7.27
C ARG A 204 29.12 -4.27 5.89
N GLN A 205 27.93 -3.94 5.41
CA GLN A 205 27.73 -3.25 4.14
C GLN A 205 28.20 -1.79 4.17
N TYR A 206 28.36 -1.21 5.35
CA TYR A 206 28.80 0.17 5.57
C TYR A 206 29.94 0.22 6.56
N ASP A 207 30.99 1.00 6.21
CA ASP A 207 32.14 1.29 7.10
C ASP A 207 31.96 2.68 7.76
N PRO A 208 31.64 2.73 9.07
CA PRO A 208 31.42 4.01 9.75
C PRO A 208 32.67 4.87 9.91
N VAL A 209 33.85 4.31 9.75
CA VAL A 209 35.13 5.04 9.87
C VAL A 209 35.41 5.84 8.60
N THR A 210 35.22 5.22 7.44
CA THR A 210 35.48 5.85 6.14
C THR A 210 34.24 6.43 5.48
N GLY A 211 33.04 6.12 5.99
CA GLY A 211 31.77 6.52 5.39
C GLY A 211 31.47 5.84 4.06
N LYS A 212 32.06 4.67 3.81
CA LYS A 212 31.97 3.99 2.52
C LYS A 212 31.04 2.77 2.56
N TYR A 213 30.31 2.54 1.48
CA TYR A 213 29.56 1.30 1.28
C TYR A 213 30.46 0.24 0.66
N LEU A 214 30.46 -0.95 1.25
CA LEU A 214 31.41 -2.01 0.96
C LEU A 214 30.80 -3.06 0.06
N LEU A 215 31.59 -3.59 -0.87
CA LEU A 215 31.24 -4.78 -1.64
C LEU A 215 31.91 -5.99 -1.02
N ASN A 216 31.11 -7.01 -0.74
CA ASN A 216 31.62 -8.29 -0.32
C ASN A 216 31.95 -9.13 -1.54
N ASP A 217 33.20 -9.01 -1.95
CA ASP A 217 33.82 -9.85 -2.97
C ASP A 217 33.10 -9.91 -4.35
N LYS A 218 33.70 -10.63 -5.23
CA LYS A 218 33.45 -10.82 -6.66
C LYS A 218 32.08 -11.35 -7.04
N LEU A 219 31.20 -11.69 -6.07
CA LEU A 219 29.93 -12.32 -6.33
C LEU A 219 28.72 -11.37 -6.34
N THR A 220 28.83 -10.18 -5.76
CA THR A 220 27.73 -9.21 -5.76
C THR A 220 28.21 -7.84 -6.19
N ASP A 221 27.57 -7.30 -7.21
CA ASP A 221 27.84 -5.94 -7.67
C ASP A 221 27.03 -4.91 -6.88
N ARG A 222 26.35 -5.30 -5.81
CA ARG A 222 25.36 -4.46 -5.15
C ARG A 222 25.43 -4.59 -3.64
N ASN A 223 25.42 -3.44 -2.99
CA ASN A 223 25.24 -3.29 -1.57
C ASN A 223 23.81 -2.83 -1.30
N SER A 224 22.99 -3.68 -0.66
CA SER A 224 21.56 -3.40 -0.45
C SER A 224 21.34 -2.20 0.49
N LEU A 225 22.19 -2.04 1.51
CA LEU A 225 22.08 -0.92 2.45
C LEU A 225 22.38 0.40 1.76
N GLY A 226 23.48 0.48 0.99
CA GLY A 226 23.83 1.70 0.27
C GLY A 226 22.79 2.09 -0.78
N LEU A 227 22.16 1.12 -1.45
CA LEU A 227 21.07 1.40 -2.37
C LEU A 227 19.80 1.88 -1.64
N LEU A 228 19.52 1.40 -0.42
CA LEU A 228 18.41 1.88 0.40
C LEU A 228 18.65 3.32 0.89
N GLU A 229 19.83 3.61 1.37
CA GLU A 229 20.14 4.90 2.00
C GLU A 229 20.40 6.00 0.96
N GLU A 230 21.14 5.71 -0.11
CA GLU A 230 21.59 6.71 -1.08
C GLU A 230 21.14 6.48 -2.53
N GLY A 231 20.58 5.30 -2.87
CA GLY A 231 20.19 4.96 -4.24
C GLY A 231 19.02 5.76 -4.82
N GLY A 232 18.45 6.64 -4.01
CA GLY A 232 17.34 7.49 -4.39
C GLY A 232 15.99 7.01 -3.88
N TYR A 233 14.93 7.62 -4.37
CA TYR A 233 13.58 7.38 -3.85
C TYR A 233 12.49 7.55 -4.90
N ASN A 234 11.36 6.90 -4.64
CA ASN A 234 10.08 7.20 -5.24
C ASN A 234 9.22 7.95 -4.23
N LYS A 235 8.74 9.15 -4.58
CA LYS A 235 7.69 9.86 -3.85
C LYS A 235 6.38 9.73 -4.59
N TYR A 236 5.35 9.33 -3.89
CA TYR A 236 3.99 9.25 -4.39
C TYR A 236 3.10 10.24 -3.65
N ARG A 237 2.27 10.95 -4.36
CA ARG A 237 1.17 11.74 -3.83
C ARG A 237 -0.10 11.34 -4.56
N ASN A 238 -1.01 10.76 -3.82
CA ASN A 238 -2.25 10.21 -4.35
C ASN A 238 -3.43 10.92 -3.70
N ASP A 239 -4.23 11.59 -4.51
CA ASP A 239 -5.49 12.21 -4.11
C ASP A 239 -6.65 11.41 -4.66
N TYR A 240 -7.61 11.10 -3.81
CA TYR A 240 -8.82 10.40 -4.19
C TYR A 240 -10.05 11.09 -3.63
N VAL A 241 -10.99 11.47 -4.48
CA VAL A 241 -12.30 11.99 -4.11
C VAL A 241 -13.36 11.01 -4.58
N ASN A 242 -14.26 10.62 -3.70
CA ASN A 242 -15.49 9.92 -4.04
C ASN A 242 -16.67 10.75 -3.58
N ALA A 243 -17.52 11.17 -4.50
CA ALA A 243 -18.75 11.89 -4.24
C ALA A 243 -19.93 11.09 -4.76
N ASN A 244 -20.99 11.00 -3.98
CA ASN A 244 -22.23 10.35 -4.38
C ASN A 244 -23.42 11.17 -3.90
N LEU A 245 -24.31 11.51 -4.81
CA LEU A 245 -25.56 12.16 -4.54
C LEU A 245 -26.70 11.25 -5.02
N SER A 246 -27.61 10.89 -4.14
CA SER A 246 -28.82 10.14 -4.49
C SER A 246 -30.07 10.88 -4.03
N ALA A 247 -31.08 10.87 -4.87
CA ALA A 247 -32.40 11.39 -4.55
C ALA A 247 -33.45 10.31 -4.84
N GLU A 248 -34.32 10.05 -3.89
CA GLU A 248 -35.44 9.12 -4.00
C GLU A 248 -36.74 9.89 -3.77
N VAL A 249 -37.71 9.69 -4.66
CA VAL A 249 -39.05 10.27 -4.57
C VAL A 249 -40.11 9.16 -4.54
N LYS A 250 -40.91 9.11 -3.48
CA LYS A 250 -42.10 8.23 -3.40
C LYS A 250 -43.21 8.85 -4.24
N ILE A 251 -43.50 8.28 -5.42
CA ILE A 251 -44.52 8.78 -6.34
C ILE A 251 -45.90 8.44 -5.78
N ILE A 252 -46.13 7.14 -5.53
CA ILE A 252 -47.31 6.57 -4.88
C ILE A 252 -46.85 5.44 -3.95
N ASP A 253 -47.77 4.88 -3.15
CA ASP A 253 -47.47 3.71 -2.34
C ASP A 253 -47.00 2.53 -3.20
N GLY A 254 -45.81 2.02 -2.89
CA GLY A 254 -45.16 0.95 -3.64
C GLY A 254 -44.36 1.41 -4.85
N LEU A 255 -44.43 2.67 -5.29
CA LEU A 255 -43.67 3.15 -6.46
C LEU A 255 -42.72 4.29 -6.08
N LYS A 256 -41.44 4.10 -6.35
CA LYS A 256 -40.36 5.07 -6.09
C LYS A 256 -39.52 5.33 -7.33
N LEU A 257 -39.14 6.58 -7.53
CA LEU A 257 -38.14 6.97 -8.50
C LEU A 257 -36.85 7.33 -7.74
N ARG A 258 -35.72 6.76 -8.16
CA ARG A 258 -34.42 7.02 -7.56
C ARG A 258 -33.42 7.43 -8.64
N GLY A 259 -32.81 8.57 -8.43
CA GLY A 259 -31.65 9.03 -9.21
C GLY A 259 -30.37 8.93 -8.39
N VAL A 260 -29.27 8.53 -9.02
CA VAL A 260 -27.93 8.49 -8.40
C VAL A 260 -26.93 9.15 -9.34
N LEU A 261 -26.11 10.03 -8.79
CA LEU A 261 -24.95 10.62 -9.47
C LEU A 261 -23.71 10.35 -8.62
N GLY A 262 -22.78 9.60 -9.17
CA GLY A 262 -21.50 9.25 -8.54
C GLY A 262 -20.32 9.82 -9.32
N ALA A 263 -19.28 10.26 -8.61
CA ALA A 263 -18.03 10.70 -9.18
C ALA A 263 -16.85 10.14 -8.36
N ASP A 264 -15.92 9.45 -9.02
CA ASP A 264 -14.62 9.09 -8.50
C ASP A 264 -13.56 9.88 -9.25
N ILE A 265 -12.73 10.61 -8.52
CA ILE A 265 -11.64 11.43 -9.06
C ILE A 265 -10.34 10.92 -8.46
N PHE A 266 -9.38 10.62 -9.32
CA PHE A 266 -8.04 10.18 -8.95
C PHE A 266 -7.03 11.17 -9.49
N ALA A 267 -6.08 11.59 -8.66
CA ALA A 267 -4.91 12.33 -9.08
C ALA A 267 -3.69 11.67 -8.44
N ASP A 268 -2.90 11.00 -9.26
CA ASP A 268 -1.71 10.27 -8.83
C ASP A 268 -0.49 10.99 -9.39
N HIS A 269 0.46 11.34 -8.54
CA HIS A 269 1.73 11.92 -8.89
C HIS A 269 2.85 11.05 -8.33
N ARG A 270 3.79 10.64 -9.18
CA ARG A 270 5.00 9.92 -8.79
C ARG A 270 6.22 10.71 -9.25
N TYR A 271 7.08 11.02 -8.32
CA TYR A 271 8.40 11.56 -8.58
C TYR A 271 9.44 10.53 -8.18
N THR A 272 10.25 10.09 -9.13
CA THR A 272 11.36 9.16 -8.93
C THR A 272 12.68 9.90 -9.07
N ARG A 273 13.54 9.77 -8.09
CA ARG A 273 14.93 10.22 -8.15
C ARG A 273 15.85 9.04 -7.94
N THR A 274 16.68 8.73 -8.93
CA THR A 274 17.74 7.73 -8.83
C THR A 274 19.08 8.43 -8.67
N HIS A 275 19.92 7.97 -7.75
CA HIS A 275 21.24 8.48 -7.53
C HIS A 275 22.28 7.41 -7.86
N GLU A 276 23.42 7.85 -8.35
CA GLU A 276 24.62 7.03 -8.42
C GLU A 276 25.14 6.77 -6.99
N VAL A 277 25.43 5.49 -6.69
CA VAL A 277 26.03 5.09 -5.41
C VAL A 277 27.37 4.41 -5.66
N MET A 278 28.40 4.86 -4.96
CA MET A 278 29.75 4.33 -5.09
C MET A 278 30.00 3.22 -4.07
N PHE A 279 30.42 2.07 -4.54
CA PHE A 279 30.75 0.91 -3.74
C PHE A 279 32.24 0.57 -3.84
N TYR A 280 32.82 0.11 -2.73
CA TYR A 280 34.25 -0.15 -2.60
C TYR A 280 34.51 -1.63 -2.28
N ASN A 281 35.48 -2.24 -2.96
CA ASN A 281 35.93 -3.58 -2.60
C ASN A 281 36.61 -3.54 -1.23
N THR A 282 36.71 -4.69 -0.57
CA THR A 282 37.40 -4.85 0.72
C THR A 282 38.67 -5.67 0.59
N ASP A 283 39.66 -5.38 1.41
CA ASP A 283 40.81 -6.26 1.66
C ASP A 283 40.41 -7.43 2.58
N ALA A 284 41.42 -8.28 2.92
CA ALA A 284 41.17 -9.42 3.81
C ALA A 284 40.80 -9.02 5.25
N ALA A 285 41.12 -7.78 5.66
CA ALA A 285 40.77 -7.22 6.96
C ALA A 285 39.44 -6.48 6.96
N GLY A 286 38.78 -6.36 5.78
CA GLY A 286 37.49 -5.68 5.63
C GLY A 286 37.60 -4.19 5.38
N ASN A 287 38.79 -3.63 5.15
CA ASN A 287 38.96 -2.22 4.85
C ASN A 287 38.64 -1.94 3.38
N PRO A 288 38.03 -0.77 3.05
CA PRO A 288 37.77 -0.41 1.66
C PRO A 288 39.09 -0.17 0.88
N VAL A 289 39.23 -0.79 -0.28
CA VAL A 289 40.40 -0.71 -1.13
C VAL A 289 40.05 -0.31 -2.56
N GLY A 290 40.99 0.37 -3.21
CA GLY A 290 40.88 0.78 -4.60
C GLY A 290 39.93 1.95 -4.83
N GLU A 291 39.65 2.19 -6.12
CA GLU A 291 38.64 3.15 -6.54
C GLU A 291 37.22 2.55 -6.40
N GLY A 292 36.29 3.39 -6.00
CA GLY A 292 34.88 2.99 -5.95
C GLY A 292 34.34 2.66 -7.32
N ARG A 293 33.36 1.76 -7.36
CA ARG A 293 32.61 1.40 -8.57
C ARG A 293 31.14 1.77 -8.40
N SER A 294 30.57 2.42 -9.40
CA SER A 294 29.15 2.69 -9.41
C SER A 294 28.34 1.42 -9.66
N ALA A 295 27.34 1.18 -8.83
CA ALA A 295 26.36 0.12 -9.04
C ALA A 295 25.10 0.61 -9.76
N ASN A 296 24.86 1.91 -9.76
CA ASN A 296 23.70 2.54 -10.35
C ASN A 296 24.19 3.69 -11.22
N ASN A 297 24.32 3.43 -12.52
CA ASN A 297 25.00 4.36 -13.44
C ASN A 297 24.15 5.56 -13.84
N ASP A 298 22.92 5.70 -13.32
CA ASP A 298 21.97 6.70 -13.77
C ASP A 298 21.59 7.67 -12.65
N ASN A 299 22.13 8.88 -12.70
CA ASN A 299 21.55 10.03 -12.01
C ASN A 299 20.39 10.56 -12.84
N LYS A 300 19.17 10.10 -12.55
CA LYS A 300 17.98 10.51 -13.30
C LYS A 300 16.82 10.92 -12.40
N SER A 301 15.95 11.75 -12.95
CA SER A 301 14.67 12.08 -12.37
C SER A 301 13.55 11.76 -13.33
N GLU A 302 12.46 11.21 -12.82
CA GLU A 302 11.24 10.97 -13.57
C GLU A 302 10.07 11.60 -12.83
N ASP A 303 9.26 12.35 -13.54
CA ASP A 303 8.00 12.92 -13.05
C ASP A 303 6.85 12.30 -13.85
N TRP A 304 5.94 11.64 -13.17
CA TRP A 304 4.78 11.00 -13.76
C TRP A 304 3.51 11.45 -13.06
N ASN A 305 2.56 11.92 -13.85
CA ASN A 305 1.28 12.39 -13.38
C ASN A 305 0.16 11.64 -14.09
N LYS A 306 -0.86 11.26 -13.34
CA LYS A 306 -2.09 10.68 -13.87
C LYS A 306 -3.30 11.32 -13.21
N ARG A 307 -4.29 11.67 -14.03
CA ARG A 307 -5.63 12.03 -13.57
C ARG A 307 -6.65 11.09 -14.20
N ALA A 308 -7.63 10.69 -13.43
CA ALA A 308 -8.73 9.87 -13.93
C ALA A 308 -10.05 10.28 -13.27
N TYR A 309 -11.10 10.25 -14.06
CA TYR A 309 -12.46 10.58 -13.66
C TYR A 309 -13.38 9.43 -14.05
N LEU A 310 -14.13 8.92 -13.08
CA LEU A 310 -15.20 7.98 -13.30
C LEU A 310 -16.52 8.64 -12.88
N ILE A 311 -17.39 8.93 -13.83
CA ILE A 311 -18.71 9.50 -13.57
C ILE A 311 -19.74 8.41 -13.83
N ASN A 312 -20.60 8.19 -12.85
CA ASN A 312 -21.70 7.24 -12.93
C ASN A 312 -23.02 7.94 -12.68
N SER A 313 -23.99 7.74 -13.54
CA SER A 313 -25.36 8.21 -13.37
C SER A 313 -26.35 7.07 -13.53
N GLN A 314 -27.33 7.01 -12.65
CA GLN A 314 -28.36 5.95 -12.65
C GLN A 314 -29.72 6.56 -12.41
N LEU A 315 -30.72 6.02 -13.11
CA LEU A 315 -32.12 6.31 -12.87
C LEU A 315 -32.88 4.98 -12.74
N MET A 316 -33.59 4.82 -11.63
CA MET A 316 -34.26 3.57 -11.28
C MET A 316 -35.69 3.84 -10.88
N LEU A 317 -36.63 3.01 -11.37
CA LEU A 317 -38.02 2.98 -10.97
C LEU A 317 -38.23 1.67 -10.21
N ASP A 318 -38.47 1.78 -8.93
CA ASP A 318 -38.71 0.66 -8.02
C ASP A 318 -40.23 0.53 -7.75
N PHE A 319 -40.80 -0.63 -8.04
CA PHE A 319 -42.19 -1.00 -7.67
C PHE A 319 -42.14 -2.17 -6.71
N ASP A 320 -42.73 -2.00 -5.54
CA ASP A 320 -42.82 -3.04 -4.50
C ASP A 320 -44.13 -2.86 -3.75
N ARG A 321 -45.12 -3.76 -4.02
CA ARG A 321 -46.45 -3.67 -3.41
C ARG A 321 -47.07 -5.03 -3.18
N THR A 322 -47.76 -5.15 -2.06
CA THR A 322 -48.58 -6.32 -1.72
C THR A 322 -50.04 -6.05 -1.99
N PHE A 323 -50.68 -6.95 -2.78
CA PHE A 323 -52.09 -6.94 -3.12
C PHE A 323 -52.77 -8.18 -2.52
N GLY A 324 -53.38 -8.06 -1.38
CA GLY A 324 -53.95 -9.19 -0.66
C GLY A 324 -52.89 -10.22 -0.29
N LYS A 325 -52.91 -11.40 -0.94
CA LYS A 325 -51.90 -12.47 -0.72
C LYS A 325 -50.76 -12.45 -1.73
N HIS A 326 -50.75 -11.54 -2.69
CA HIS A 326 -49.77 -11.47 -3.77
C HIS A 326 -48.82 -10.31 -3.54
N HIS A 327 -47.50 -10.59 -3.50
CA HIS A 327 -46.43 -9.59 -3.45
C HIS A 327 -45.83 -9.46 -4.86
N VAL A 328 -45.80 -8.24 -5.39
CA VAL A 328 -45.21 -7.92 -6.69
C VAL A 328 -44.10 -6.93 -6.49
N ALA A 329 -42.88 -7.29 -6.93
CA ALA A 329 -41.73 -6.43 -6.97
C ALA A 329 -41.17 -6.37 -8.39
N ALA A 330 -40.85 -5.17 -8.87
CA ALA A 330 -40.25 -4.95 -10.18
C ALA A 330 -39.25 -3.77 -10.11
N LEU A 331 -38.16 -3.88 -10.82
CA LEU A 331 -37.16 -2.84 -10.95
C LEU A 331 -36.90 -2.56 -12.42
N LEU A 332 -37.03 -1.30 -12.85
CA LEU A 332 -36.58 -0.81 -14.14
C LEU A 332 -35.48 0.23 -13.92
N GLY A 333 -34.35 0.09 -14.62
CA GLY A 333 -33.22 1.01 -14.43
C GLY A 333 -32.48 1.29 -15.72
N ALA A 334 -31.91 2.48 -15.78
CA ALA A 334 -30.94 2.88 -16.79
C ALA A 334 -29.70 3.43 -16.08
N SER A 335 -28.53 3.13 -16.60
CA SER A 335 -27.27 3.63 -16.08
C SER A 335 -26.33 4.05 -17.20
N ASN A 336 -25.53 5.07 -16.93
CA ASN A 336 -24.44 5.51 -17.78
C ASN A 336 -23.19 5.65 -16.95
N GLU A 337 -22.06 5.18 -17.47
CA GLU A 337 -20.75 5.33 -16.84
C GLU A 337 -19.76 5.84 -17.87
N SER A 338 -19.01 6.87 -17.49
CA SER A 338 -17.96 7.46 -18.30
C SER A 338 -16.64 7.44 -17.53
N TYR A 339 -15.59 6.91 -18.14
CA TYR A 339 -14.25 6.90 -17.59
C TYR A 339 -13.30 7.63 -18.52
N THR A 340 -12.61 8.62 -17.97
CA THR A 340 -11.57 9.38 -18.67
C THR A 340 -10.28 9.30 -17.88
N SER A 341 -9.15 9.05 -18.54
CA SER A 341 -7.84 8.99 -17.90
C SER A 341 -6.80 9.63 -18.79
N GLU A 342 -5.99 10.49 -18.19
CA GLU A 342 -4.86 11.16 -18.80
C GLU A 342 -3.61 10.88 -17.98
N ALA A 343 -2.48 10.62 -18.64
CA ALA A 343 -1.19 10.46 -18.00
C ALA A 343 -0.09 11.11 -18.83
N ASN A 344 0.89 11.69 -18.15
CA ASN A 344 2.10 12.20 -18.75
C ASN A 344 3.32 11.80 -17.92
N GLN A 345 4.46 11.70 -18.59
CA GLN A 345 5.74 11.38 -17.97
C GLN A 345 6.84 12.21 -18.61
N ILE A 346 7.71 12.75 -17.78
CA ILE A 346 8.91 13.49 -18.19
C ILE A 346 10.10 12.85 -17.47
N SER A 347 11.18 12.61 -18.20
CA SER A 347 12.43 12.05 -17.64
C SER A 347 13.58 12.97 -17.96
N PHE A 348 14.46 13.15 -16.97
CA PHE A 348 15.69 13.93 -17.06
C PHE A 348 16.87 13.06 -16.65
N LYS A 349 17.99 13.19 -17.38
CA LYS A 349 19.29 12.58 -17.05
C LYS A 349 20.28 13.64 -16.60
#